data_ebd70033ce73c1f03c245828146db892
#
_entry.id   ebd70033ce73c1f03c245828146db892
#
_cell.length_a   1.000
_cell.length_b   1.000
_cell.length_c   1.000
_cell.angle_alpha   90.00
_cell.angle_beta   90.00
_cell.angle_gamma   90.00
#
_symmetry.space_group_name_H-M   'P 1'
#
loop_
_entity.id
_entity.type
_entity.pdbx_description
1 polymer ?
#
loop_
_entity_poly.entity_id
_entity_poly.type
_entity_poly.pdbx_seq_one_letter_code
_entity_poly.pdbx_strand_id
1 'polypeptide(L)'
;MQEISADDISYVAGRQNIARPRPEEVPMIYLDNGATSFPKPRQVTDAVLEAMTQYCANPGRSSHFLAARTAQEIYKTRAALALLLGLDDPGRILFTKNCTEALNLALRGILRKGDHVVTSSMEHNAVLRPLKALEKEGVETTIVRCDPAGRLDPQKIRQAIRPETRMIVVTAASNVTGTIMPLEEVGRIALRQGVLFCVDGAQGAGHMLLDAKRQHIDLLAVPGHKGLLGPQGTGFLYVRQGVSLMPLLYGGTGTHSKELDPAVEFPESFEAGTVNAPGIIGLGAAARLINKIGIEAVVQHERELTERLQNGLRAIEGVTVYGSPSCLEKTAVVSCNLEGRSCEEVALALNDRYGIAVRAGLHCSGMAHETMGTQDVGCVRMCPGFYTSEAEIRQALEAVKEIVASK
;
A
#
# COMPACT_ATOMS: atom_id res chain seq x y z
N MET A 1 3.03 19.40 22.68
CA MET A 1 3.42 19.44 21.25
C MET A 1 4.92 19.17 21.22
N GLN A 2 5.34 17.96 20.91
CA GLN A 2 6.76 17.68 20.63
C GLN A 2 7.05 18.25 19.24
N GLU A 3 8.02 19.16 19.19
CA GLU A 3 8.53 19.68 17.93
C GLU A 3 9.15 18.52 17.14
N ILE A 4 8.83 18.42 15.83
CA ILE A 4 9.60 17.57 14.95
C ILE A 4 10.99 18.18 14.93
N SER A 5 12.01 17.37 15.13
CA SER A 5 13.37 17.87 15.05
C SER A 5 13.66 18.32 13.63
N ALA A 6 14.51 19.32 13.50
CA ALA A 6 15.02 19.75 12.18
C ALA A 6 15.64 18.58 11.38
N ASP A 7 15.97 17.50 12.08
CA ASP A 7 16.56 16.28 11.54
C ASP A 7 15.57 15.45 10.69
N ASP A 8 14.28 15.36 11.07
CA ASP A 8 13.28 14.64 10.26
C ASP A 8 13.04 15.32 8.89
N ILE A 9 13.07 16.66 8.88
CA ILE A 9 12.89 17.44 7.64
C ILE A 9 14.19 17.42 6.81
N SER A 10 15.35 17.43 7.47
CA SER A 10 16.65 17.46 6.78
C SER A 10 17.00 16.13 6.11
N TYR A 11 16.43 15.01 6.56
CA TYR A 11 16.62 13.70 5.94
C TYR A 11 16.00 13.65 4.53
N VAL A 12 14.74 14.04 4.38
CA VAL A 12 14.05 14.08 3.09
C VAL A 12 14.65 15.16 2.17
N ALA A 13 15.27 16.21 2.73
CA ALA A 13 15.95 17.27 2.00
C ALA A 13 17.44 16.96 1.70
N GLY A 14 17.92 15.73 1.91
CA GLY A 14 19.30 15.32 1.55
C GLY A 14 20.38 15.70 2.55
N ARG A 15 20.04 16.06 3.81
CA ARG A 15 21.01 16.29 4.88
C ARG A 15 21.12 15.09 5.82
N GLN A 16 22.32 14.49 5.85
CA GLN A 16 22.68 13.35 6.69
C GLN A 16 22.66 13.74 8.17
N ASN A 17 21.79 13.16 8.97
CA ASN A 17 21.96 12.81 10.40
C ASN A 17 20.63 12.54 11.09
N ILE A 18 20.02 11.39 10.78
CA ILE A 18 18.99 10.82 11.66
C ILE A 18 19.51 9.49 12.16
N ALA A 19 19.62 9.33 13.49
CA ALA A 19 20.04 8.09 14.10
C ALA A 19 19.01 6.99 13.77
N ARG A 20 19.38 6.08 12.90
CA ARG A 20 18.65 4.82 12.69
C ARG A 20 18.75 3.99 13.95
N PRO A 21 17.70 3.36 14.44
CA PRO A 21 17.88 2.23 15.34
C PRO A 21 18.54 1.12 14.53
N ARG A 22 19.85 0.90 14.71
CA ARG A 22 20.56 -0.21 14.08
C ARG A 22 20.58 -1.41 15.03
N PRO A 23 20.36 -2.65 14.53
CA PRO A 23 20.89 -3.83 15.18
C PRO A 23 22.41 -3.69 15.23
N GLU A 24 23.04 -3.93 16.35
CA GLU A 24 24.49 -3.68 16.57
C GLU A 24 25.44 -4.54 15.76
N GLU A 25 24.95 -5.53 14.97
CA GLU A 25 25.81 -6.60 14.45
C GLU A 25 26.04 -6.66 12.93
N VAL A 26 25.18 -6.07 12.07
CA VAL A 26 25.47 -5.96 10.61
C VAL A 26 24.80 -4.71 10.05
N PRO A 27 25.51 -3.81 9.37
CA PRO A 27 24.89 -2.71 8.64
C PRO A 27 24.09 -3.28 7.46
N MET A 28 22.79 -3.47 7.65
CA MET A 28 21.90 -3.99 6.63
C MET A 28 21.35 -2.86 5.78
N ILE A 29 21.49 -2.97 4.46
CA ILE A 29 20.79 -2.13 3.49
C ILE A 29 19.42 -2.75 3.24
N TYR A 30 18.35 -2.02 3.58
CA TYR A 30 17.00 -2.52 3.44
C TYR A 30 16.31 -1.95 2.19
N LEU A 31 16.12 -2.80 1.18
CA LEU A 31 15.47 -2.48 -0.10
C LEU A 31 14.22 -3.34 -0.35
N ASP A 32 13.52 -3.79 0.70
CA ASP A 32 12.22 -4.49 0.59
C ASP A 32 11.05 -3.67 1.18
N ASN A 33 11.11 -2.32 1.07
CA ASN A 33 10.03 -1.44 1.58
C ASN A 33 8.67 -1.69 0.91
N GLY A 34 8.64 -2.27 -0.29
CA GLY A 34 7.42 -2.69 -0.97
C GLY A 34 6.69 -3.86 -0.29
N ALA A 35 7.37 -4.64 0.57
CA ALA A 35 6.73 -5.64 1.43
C ALA A 35 6.25 -5.02 2.75
N THR A 36 7.12 -4.28 3.45
CA THR A 36 6.82 -3.45 4.63
C THR A 36 7.92 -2.41 4.79
N SER A 37 7.61 -1.19 5.20
CA SER A 37 8.65 -0.19 5.47
C SER A 37 9.47 -0.54 6.72
N PHE A 38 10.78 -0.33 6.66
CA PHE A 38 11.70 -0.52 7.79
C PHE A 38 12.93 0.40 7.66
N PRO A 39 13.42 0.97 8.79
CA PRO A 39 12.79 0.98 10.13
C PRO A 39 11.51 1.82 10.17
N LYS A 40 10.76 1.73 11.28
CA LYS A 40 9.64 2.63 11.53
C LYS A 40 10.15 3.96 12.11
N PRO A 41 9.51 5.10 11.79
CA PRO A 41 9.82 6.37 12.43
C PRO A 41 9.71 6.29 13.96
N ARG A 42 10.60 6.98 14.69
CA ARG A 42 10.58 6.99 16.14
C ARG A 42 9.24 7.48 16.69
N GLN A 43 8.63 8.47 16.04
CA GLN A 43 7.32 9.00 16.42
C GLN A 43 6.23 7.92 16.43
N VAL A 44 6.36 6.91 15.55
CA VAL A 44 5.43 5.77 15.48
C VAL A 44 5.64 4.83 16.66
N THR A 45 6.88 4.45 16.93
CA THR A 45 7.22 3.54 18.04
C THR A 45 6.92 4.17 19.38
N ASP A 46 7.22 5.46 19.58
CA ASP A 46 6.93 6.21 20.79
C ASP A 46 5.41 6.32 21.03
N ALA A 47 4.62 6.60 19.98
CA ALA A 47 3.16 6.68 20.10
C ALA A 47 2.52 5.34 20.47
N VAL A 48 3.02 4.23 19.89
CA VAL A 48 2.57 2.88 20.27
C VAL A 48 2.91 2.57 21.73
N LEU A 49 4.15 2.85 22.15
CA LEU A 49 4.61 2.62 23.53
C LEU A 49 3.80 3.46 24.52
N GLU A 50 3.62 4.75 24.27
CA GLU A 50 2.81 5.65 25.10
C GLU A 50 1.37 5.14 25.21
N ALA A 51 0.75 4.76 24.09
CA ALA A 51 -0.60 4.23 24.09
C ALA A 51 -0.70 3.01 25.03
N MET A 52 0.18 2.01 24.85
CA MET A 52 0.13 0.75 25.59
C MET A 52 0.44 0.92 27.09
N THR A 53 1.26 1.89 27.47
CA THR A 53 1.71 2.07 28.88
C THR A 53 0.90 3.09 29.66
N GLN A 54 0.22 4.05 28.98
CA GLN A 54 -0.39 5.17 29.67
C GLN A 54 -1.90 5.25 29.59
N TYR A 55 -2.56 4.84 28.47
CA TYR A 55 -3.99 5.11 28.31
C TYR A 55 -4.81 4.15 27.47
N CYS A 56 -4.24 3.25 26.68
CA CYS A 56 -4.98 2.48 25.69
C CYS A 56 -5.96 1.47 26.33
N ALA A 57 -7.12 1.99 26.77
CA ALA A 57 -8.25 1.18 27.19
C ALA A 57 -9.19 0.92 26.00
N ASN A 58 -10.18 0.02 26.18
CA ASN A 58 -11.13 -0.32 25.10
C ASN A 58 -11.98 0.91 24.71
N PRO A 59 -11.85 1.43 23.49
CA PRO A 59 -12.59 2.60 23.04
C PRO A 59 -14.08 2.27 22.85
N GLY A 60 -14.96 3.25 23.10
CA GLY A 60 -16.40 3.17 22.80
C GLY A 60 -17.22 2.25 23.72
N ARG A 61 -16.62 1.52 24.66
CA ARG A 61 -17.31 0.56 25.55
C ARG A 61 -17.32 0.94 27.03
N SER A 62 -16.75 2.07 27.39
CA SER A 62 -16.62 2.54 28.76
C SER A 62 -16.67 4.04 28.84
N SER A 63 -17.28 4.58 29.90
CA SER A 63 -17.44 6.03 30.12
C SER A 63 -16.27 6.66 30.89
N HIS A 64 -15.19 5.91 31.16
CA HIS A 64 -14.04 6.43 31.90
C HIS A 64 -13.02 7.15 30.98
N PHE A 65 -12.22 8.03 31.57
CA PHE A 65 -11.26 8.90 30.88
C PHE A 65 -10.33 8.17 29.91
N LEU A 66 -9.79 7.01 30.25
CA LEU A 66 -8.87 6.27 29.38
C LEU A 66 -9.54 5.81 28.09
N ALA A 67 -10.78 5.31 28.17
CA ALA A 67 -11.55 4.89 26.98
C ALA A 67 -11.86 6.08 26.07
N ALA A 68 -12.25 7.22 26.67
CA ALA A 68 -12.52 8.46 25.92
C ALA A 68 -11.24 8.98 25.22
N ARG A 69 -10.09 8.96 25.90
CA ARG A 69 -8.79 9.34 25.32
C ARG A 69 -8.42 8.42 24.16
N THR A 70 -8.57 7.11 24.31
CA THR A 70 -8.30 6.13 23.25
C THR A 70 -9.17 6.38 22.02
N ALA A 71 -10.48 6.59 22.19
CA ALA A 71 -11.41 6.90 21.12
C ALA A 71 -11.02 8.21 20.40
N GLN A 72 -10.64 9.23 21.14
CA GLN A 72 -10.18 10.50 20.58
C GLN A 72 -8.91 10.34 19.73
N GLU A 73 -7.92 9.56 20.18
CA GLU A 73 -6.70 9.32 19.42
C GLU A 73 -6.98 8.50 18.12
N ILE A 74 -7.88 7.53 18.19
CA ILE A 74 -8.36 6.80 17.00
C ILE A 74 -9.03 7.76 16.00
N TYR A 75 -9.88 8.67 16.47
CA TYR A 75 -10.51 9.68 15.60
C TYR A 75 -9.47 10.64 14.98
N LYS A 76 -8.47 11.09 15.73
CA LYS A 76 -7.35 11.89 15.22
C LYS A 76 -6.58 11.15 14.13
N THR A 77 -6.45 9.82 14.24
CA THR A 77 -5.85 9.00 13.19
C THR A 77 -6.67 9.03 11.91
N ARG A 78 -8.01 8.86 11.99
CA ARG A 78 -8.91 8.98 10.83
C ARG A 78 -8.77 10.35 10.17
N ALA A 79 -8.75 11.42 10.95
CA ALA A 79 -8.61 12.79 10.45
C ALA A 79 -7.26 13.02 9.74
N ALA A 80 -6.15 12.48 10.28
CA ALA A 80 -4.84 12.58 9.68
C ALA A 80 -4.74 11.82 8.35
N LEU A 81 -5.37 10.63 8.26
CA LEU A 81 -5.46 9.83 7.03
C LEU A 81 -6.35 10.50 5.98
N ALA A 82 -7.48 11.08 6.40
CA ALA A 82 -8.37 11.80 5.51
C ALA A 82 -7.67 13.00 4.87
N LEU A 83 -6.92 13.78 5.65
CA LEU A 83 -6.12 14.89 5.13
C LEU A 83 -5.06 14.42 4.13
N LEU A 84 -4.35 13.34 4.43
CA LEU A 84 -3.26 12.81 3.59
C LEU A 84 -3.74 12.30 2.22
N LEU A 85 -4.95 11.74 2.16
CA LEU A 85 -5.45 11.00 0.99
C LEU A 85 -6.64 11.70 0.30
N GLY A 86 -6.93 12.96 0.66
CA GLY A 86 -8.04 13.72 0.07
C GLY A 86 -9.41 13.08 0.28
N LEU A 87 -9.66 12.52 1.48
CA LEU A 87 -10.93 11.87 1.81
C LEU A 87 -11.92 12.89 2.38
N ASP A 88 -13.19 12.80 1.96
CA ASP A 88 -14.21 13.77 2.33
C ASP A 88 -14.64 13.67 3.81
N ASP A 89 -14.72 12.46 4.37
CA ASP A 89 -15.23 12.20 5.71
C ASP A 89 -14.36 11.19 6.47
N PRO A 90 -13.70 11.59 7.56
CA PRO A 90 -12.95 10.68 8.42
C PRO A 90 -13.78 9.52 9.00
N GLY A 91 -15.08 9.73 9.25
CA GLY A 91 -16.01 8.71 9.73
C GLY A 91 -16.26 7.57 8.75
N ARG A 92 -15.85 7.75 7.48
CA ARG A 92 -15.98 6.72 6.43
C ARG A 92 -14.70 5.89 6.24
N ILE A 93 -13.70 6.06 7.09
CA ILE A 93 -12.51 5.21 7.19
C ILE A 93 -12.83 4.05 8.14
N LEU A 94 -12.73 2.82 7.68
CA LEU A 94 -13.00 1.59 8.41
C LEU A 94 -11.68 0.88 8.66
N PHE A 95 -11.24 0.77 9.92
CA PHE A 95 -9.97 0.11 10.22
C PHE A 95 -10.08 -1.40 10.03
N THR A 96 -9.04 -1.96 9.43
CA THR A 96 -8.85 -3.38 9.18
C THR A 96 -7.47 -3.82 9.63
N LYS A 97 -7.21 -5.12 9.66
CA LYS A 97 -5.88 -5.67 10.03
C LYS A 97 -4.83 -5.43 8.95
N ASN A 98 -5.26 -5.30 7.70
CA ASN A 98 -4.39 -5.13 6.52
C ASN A 98 -5.22 -4.80 5.28
N CYS A 99 -4.57 -4.49 4.17
CA CYS A 99 -5.22 -4.21 2.88
C CYS A 99 -6.02 -5.41 2.32
N THR A 100 -5.60 -6.64 2.58
CA THR A 100 -6.34 -7.84 2.13
C THR A 100 -7.73 -7.91 2.76
N GLU A 101 -7.84 -7.63 4.07
CA GLU A 101 -9.15 -7.56 4.74
C GLU A 101 -9.98 -6.39 4.20
N ALA A 102 -9.37 -5.22 3.98
CA ALA A 102 -10.03 -4.06 3.39
C ALA A 102 -10.61 -4.36 1.99
N LEU A 103 -9.83 -5.03 1.13
CA LEU A 103 -10.28 -5.45 -0.20
C LEU A 103 -11.38 -6.51 -0.14
N ASN A 104 -11.28 -7.49 0.76
CA ASN A 104 -12.37 -8.46 0.96
C ASN A 104 -13.65 -7.76 1.45
N LEU A 105 -13.54 -6.80 2.38
CA LEU A 105 -14.67 -6.01 2.84
C LEU A 105 -15.31 -5.23 1.68
N ALA A 106 -14.52 -4.57 0.83
CA ALA A 106 -15.02 -3.84 -0.32
C ALA A 106 -15.73 -4.77 -1.33
N LEU A 107 -15.08 -5.86 -1.73
CA LEU A 107 -15.59 -6.74 -2.76
C LEU A 107 -16.80 -7.54 -2.28
N ARG A 108 -16.70 -8.22 -1.13
CA ARG A 108 -17.78 -9.05 -0.60
C ARG A 108 -18.93 -8.22 0.00
N GLY A 109 -18.62 -7.04 0.49
CA GLY A 109 -19.65 -6.12 1.02
C GLY A 109 -20.56 -5.53 -0.05
N ILE A 110 -20.11 -5.47 -1.31
CA ILE A 110 -20.84 -4.84 -2.42
C ILE A 110 -21.35 -5.85 -3.45
N LEU A 111 -20.49 -6.76 -3.90
CA LEU A 111 -20.80 -7.63 -5.03
C LEU A 111 -21.79 -8.74 -4.68
N ARG A 112 -22.69 -9.02 -5.61
CA ARG A 112 -23.73 -10.05 -5.50
C ARG A 112 -23.76 -10.90 -6.78
N LYS A 113 -24.42 -12.05 -6.70
CA LYS A 113 -24.68 -12.91 -7.87
C LYS A 113 -25.30 -12.12 -9.02
N GLY A 114 -24.72 -12.25 -10.20
CA GLY A 114 -25.12 -11.53 -11.42
C GLY A 114 -24.36 -10.21 -11.65
N ASP A 115 -23.63 -9.71 -10.65
CA ASP A 115 -22.78 -8.52 -10.83
C ASP A 115 -21.55 -8.87 -11.68
N HIS A 116 -21.04 -7.86 -12.38
CA HIS A 116 -19.80 -7.92 -13.15
C HIS A 116 -18.75 -6.95 -12.58
N VAL A 117 -17.48 -7.36 -12.62
CA VAL A 117 -16.33 -6.57 -12.20
C VAL A 117 -15.32 -6.46 -13.33
N VAL A 118 -14.80 -5.26 -13.54
CA VAL A 118 -13.65 -5.02 -14.43
C VAL A 118 -12.40 -4.79 -13.59
N THR A 119 -11.31 -5.47 -13.90
CA THR A 119 -10.02 -5.34 -13.21
C THR A 119 -8.85 -5.42 -14.18
N SER A 120 -7.61 -5.21 -13.70
CA SER A 120 -6.42 -5.24 -14.55
C SER A 120 -5.60 -6.53 -14.40
N SER A 121 -4.70 -6.78 -15.35
CA SER A 121 -3.76 -7.90 -15.26
C SER A 121 -2.56 -7.63 -14.34
N MET A 122 -2.48 -6.44 -13.72
CA MET A 122 -1.39 -6.08 -12.80
C MET A 122 -1.78 -6.17 -11.32
N GLU A 123 -2.96 -6.76 -11.04
CA GLU A 123 -3.48 -6.84 -9.67
C GLU A 123 -2.69 -7.81 -8.79
N HIS A 124 -2.60 -7.44 -7.52
CA HIS A 124 -2.13 -8.34 -6.46
C HIS A 124 -3.15 -9.46 -6.18
N ASN A 125 -2.68 -10.60 -5.66
CA ASN A 125 -3.56 -11.71 -5.25
C ASN A 125 -4.63 -11.32 -4.22
N ALA A 126 -4.46 -10.22 -3.49
CA ALA A 126 -5.47 -9.68 -2.57
C ALA A 126 -6.73 -9.17 -3.29
N VAL A 127 -6.64 -8.86 -4.59
CA VAL A 127 -7.78 -8.55 -5.48
C VAL A 127 -8.23 -9.80 -6.22
N LEU A 128 -7.30 -10.50 -6.90
CA LEU A 128 -7.66 -11.59 -7.80
C LEU A 128 -8.26 -12.81 -7.09
N ARG A 129 -7.74 -13.18 -5.91
CA ARG A 129 -8.24 -14.34 -5.17
C ARG A 129 -9.66 -14.16 -4.63
N PRO A 130 -10.04 -13.02 -4.01
CA PRO A 130 -11.42 -12.74 -3.66
C PRO A 130 -12.36 -12.72 -4.88
N LEU A 131 -11.95 -12.11 -6.01
CA LEU A 131 -12.74 -12.13 -7.24
C LEU A 131 -12.96 -13.57 -7.74
N LYS A 132 -11.89 -14.39 -7.74
CA LYS A 132 -12.00 -15.81 -8.11
C LYS A 132 -12.89 -16.63 -7.18
N ALA A 133 -12.94 -16.26 -5.91
CA ALA A 133 -13.89 -16.86 -4.97
C ALA A 133 -15.33 -16.43 -5.26
N LEU A 134 -15.56 -15.15 -5.56
CA LEU A 134 -16.88 -14.59 -5.91
C LEU A 134 -17.41 -15.12 -7.25
N GLU A 135 -16.54 -15.49 -8.22
CA GLU A 135 -16.98 -16.17 -9.45
C GLU A 135 -17.74 -17.46 -9.14
N LYS A 136 -17.35 -18.21 -8.10
CA LYS A 136 -18.07 -19.41 -7.66
C LYS A 136 -19.45 -19.08 -7.07
N GLU A 137 -19.65 -17.84 -6.67
CA GLU A 137 -20.91 -17.30 -6.11
C GLU A 137 -21.76 -16.60 -7.21
N GLY A 138 -21.28 -16.60 -8.47
CA GLY A 138 -22.00 -16.07 -9.63
C GLY A 138 -21.71 -14.62 -9.97
N VAL A 139 -20.60 -14.04 -9.46
CA VAL A 139 -20.05 -12.77 -9.97
C VAL A 139 -19.20 -13.05 -11.19
N GLU A 140 -19.22 -12.15 -12.17
CA GLU A 140 -18.38 -12.29 -13.37
C GLU A 140 -17.22 -11.28 -13.33
N THR A 141 -16.04 -11.69 -13.83
CA THR A 141 -14.85 -10.84 -13.84
C THR A 141 -14.27 -10.71 -15.26
N THR A 142 -14.06 -9.47 -15.71
CA THR A 142 -13.26 -9.19 -16.92
C THR A 142 -11.91 -8.62 -16.50
N ILE A 143 -10.83 -9.27 -16.93
CA ILE A 143 -9.46 -8.84 -16.70
C ILE A 143 -8.93 -8.14 -17.95
N VAL A 144 -8.66 -6.85 -17.84
CA VAL A 144 -8.09 -6.02 -18.90
C VAL A 144 -6.56 -6.19 -18.91
N ARG A 145 -6.01 -6.66 -20.03
CA ARG A 145 -4.56 -6.84 -20.19
C ARG A 145 -3.84 -5.50 -20.32
N CYS A 146 -2.85 -5.31 -19.47
CA CYS A 146 -1.87 -4.23 -19.56
C CYS A 146 -0.77 -4.55 -20.59
N ASP A 147 0.04 -3.57 -20.95
CA ASP A 147 1.24 -3.79 -21.74
C ASP A 147 2.36 -4.49 -20.95
N PRO A 148 3.46 -4.94 -21.57
CA PRO A 148 4.57 -5.58 -20.86
C PRO A 148 5.29 -4.67 -19.82
N ALA A 149 5.14 -3.35 -19.91
CA ALA A 149 5.62 -2.41 -18.90
C ALA A 149 4.64 -2.24 -17.73
N GLY A 150 3.48 -2.91 -17.78
CA GLY A 150 2.43 -2.84 -16.78
C GLY A 150 1.50 -1.63 -16.93
N ARG A 151 1.50 -0.94 -18.08
CA ARG A 151 0.62 0.22 -18.30
C ARG A 151 -0.78 -0.24 -18.68
N LEU A 152 -1.76 0.35 -18.03
CA LEU A 152 -3.18 0.13 -18.28
C LEU A 152 -3.70 1.18 -19.27
N ASP A 153 -4.37 0.73 -20.35
CA ASP A 153 -5.11 1.63 -21.24
C ASP A 153 -6.53 1.86 -20.68
N PRO A 154 -6.89 3.09 -20.27
CA PRO A 154 -8.23 3.40 -19.74
C PRO A 154 -9.35 3.13 -20.73
N GLN A 155 -9.09 3.20 -22.05
CA GLN A 155 -10.09 2.93 -23.06
C GLN A 155 -10.49 1.45 -23.09
N LYS A 156 -9.56 0.54 -22.80
CA LYS A 156 -9.86 -0.90 -22.65
C LYS A 156 -10.75 -1.16 -21.42
N ILE A 157 -10.55 -0.42 -20.32
CA ILE A 157 -11.47 -0.45 -19.16
C ILE A 157 -12.86 -0.03 -19.60
N ARG A 158 -12.99 1.10 -20.32
CA ARG A 158 -14.29 1.57 -20.82
C ARG A 158 -15.00 0.55 -21.72
N GLN A 159 -14.25 -0.10 -22.59
CA GLN A 159 -14.79 -1.13 -23.51
C GLN A 159 -15.24 -2.40 -22.79
N ALA A 160 -14.66 -2.71 -21.64
CA ALA A 160 -15.00 -3.87 -20.83
C ALA A 160 -16.26 -3.66 -19.94
N ILE A 161 -16.73 -2.41 -19.80
CA ILE A 161 -17.95 -2.09 -19.04
C ILE A 161 -19.19 -2.56 -19.82
N ARG A 162 -20.08 -3.23 -19.12
CA ARG A 162 -21.37 -3.72 -19.60
C ARG A 162 -22.49 -3.39 -18.60
N PRO A 163 -23.78 -3.61 -18.92
CA PRO A 163 -24.90 -3.21 -18.05
C PRO A 163 -24.82 -3.78 -16.63
N GLU A 164 -24.29 -5.00 -16.47
CA GLU A 164 -24.13 -5.70 -15.20
C GLU A 164 -22.88 -5.25 -14.42
N THR A 165 -22.04 -4.37 -15.00
CA THR A 165 -20.82 -3.91 -14.33
C THR A 165 -21.14 -3.09 -13.10
N ARG A 166 -20.82 -3.64 -11.93
CA ARG A 166 -21.04 -3.01 -10.63
C ARG A 166 -19.82 -2.23 -10.16
N MET A 167 -18.62 -2.70 -10.47
CA MET A 167 -17.38 -2.16 -9.94
C MET A 167 -16.22 -2.29 -10.92
N ILE A 168 -15.34 -1.29 -10.91
CA ILE A 168 -13.99 -1.35 -11.46
C ILE A 168 -13.03 -1.43 -10.27
N VAL A 169 -12.09 -2.38 -10.30
CA VAL A 169 -11.07 -2.54 -9.25
C VAL A 169 -9.70 -2.51 -9.90
N VAL A 170 -8.84 -1.57 -9.50
CA VAL A 170 -7.45 -1.51 -9.99
C VAL A 170 -6.48 -1.15 -8.86
N THR A 171 -5.25 -1.68 -8.93
CA THR A 171 -4.18 -1.24 -8.05
C THR A 171 -3.76 0.20 -8.37
N ALA A 172 -3.36 0.97 -7.37
CA ALA A 172 -2.83 2.33 -7.61
C ALA A 172 -1.48 2.29 -8.34
N ALA A 173 -0.66 1.30 -8.00
CA ALA A 173 0.60 1.01 -8.68
C ALA A 173 0.94 -0.48 -8.54
N SER A 174 1.60 -1.04 -9.54
CA SER A 174 2.03 -2.43 -9.52
C SER A 174 3.09 -2.68 -8.45
N ASN A 175 2.89 -3.69 -7.61
CA ASN A 175 3.89 -4.13 -6.64
C ASN A 175 5.07 -4.90 -7.27
N VAL A 176 5.04 -5.13 -8.58
CA VAL A 176 6.11 -5.80 -9.34
C VAL A 176 6.90 -4.78 -10.16
N THR A 177 6.24 -3.96 -10.99
CA THR A 177 6.91 -3.00 -11.88
C THR A 177 7.01 -1.60 -11.31
N GLY A 178 6.22 -1.28 -10.29
CA GLY A 178 6.03 0.08 -9.78
C GLY A 178 5.13 0.95 -10.66
N THR A 179 4.75 0.49 -11.84
CA THR A 179 3.97 1.28 -12.82
C THR A 179 2.68 1.79 -12.19
N ILE A 180 2.48 3.11 -12.24
CA ILE A 180 1.31 3.81 -11.70
C ILE A 180 0.15 3.65 -12.69
N MET A 181 -1.03 3.32 -12.18
CA MET A 181 -2.24 3.21 -12.98
C MET A 181 -2.87 4.59 -13.23
N PRO A 182 -3.54 4.80 -14.36
CA PRO A 182 -4.16 6.07 -14.74
C PRO A 182 -5.47 6.30 -13.96
N LEU A 183 -5.37 6.44 -12.61
CA LEU A 183 -6.52 6.46 -11.69
C LEU A 183 -7.52 7.55 -12.01
N GLU A 184 -7.05 8.76 -12.36
CA GLU A 184 -7.94 9.89 -12.66
C GLU A 184 -8.79 9.66 -13.92
N GLU A 185 -8.20 9.01 -14.93
CA GLU A 185 -8.94 8.70 -16.17
C GLU A 185 -9.92 7.54 -15.95
N VAL A 186 -9.49 6.49 -15.23
CA VAL A 186 -10.37 5.36 -14.88
C VAL A 186 -11.50 5.83 -13.97
N GLY A 187 -11.23 6.66 -12.97
CA GLY A 187 -12.25 7.22 -12.08
C GLY A 187 -13.27 8.09 -12.82
N ARG A 188 -12.82 8.91 -13.79
CA ARG A 188 -13.75 9.67 -14.66
C ARG A 188 -14.62 8.75 -15.54
N ILE A 189 -14.08 7.64 -16.01
CA ILE A 189 -14.84 6.63 -16.76
C ILE A 189 -15.88 6.00 -15.82
N ALA A 190 -15.49 5.54 -14.65
CA ALA A 190 -16.38 4.95 -13.65
C ALA A 190 -17.53 5.88 -13.28
N LEU A 191 -17.22 7.15 -12.96
CA LEU A 191 -18.21 8.17 -12.63
C LEU A 191 -19.25 8.38 -13.76
N ARG A 192 -18.78 8.49 -15.02
CA ARG A 192 -19.67 8.71 -16.18
C ARG A 192 -20.56 7.49 -16.47
N GLN A 193 -20.12 6.30 -16.14
CA GLN A 193 -20.83 5.05 -16.34
C GLN A 193 -21.70 4.65 -15.14
N GLY A 194 -21.63 5.38 -14.03
CA GLY A 194 -22.36 5.04 -12.81
C GLY A 194 -21.87 3.76 -12.12
N VAL A 195 -20.60 3.38 -12.37
CA VAL A 195 -19.95 2.18 -11.84
C VAL A 195 -19.05 2.58 -10.67
N LEU A 196 -19.00 1.79 -9.59
CA LEU A 196 -18.14 2.06 -8.45
C LEU A 196 -16.66 1.89 -8.82
N PHE A 197 -15.81 2.78 -8.29
CA PHE A 197 -14.37 2.71 -8.47
C PHE A 197 -13.67 2.36 -7.16
N CYS A 198 -13.10 1.16 -7.10
CA CYS A 198 -12.31 0.64 -5.98
C CYS A 198 -10.83 0.63 -6.34
N VAL A 199 -10.00 1.16 -5.45
CA VAL A 199 -8.54 1.22 -5.63
C VAL A 199 -7.84 0.43 -4.55
N ASP A 200 -6.97 -0.51 -4.96
CA ASP A 200 -5.95 -1.08 -4.08
C ASP A 200 -4.79 -0.09 -3.94
N GLY A 201 -4.78 0.66 -2.85
CA GLY A 201 -3.78 1.67 -2.53
C GLY A 201 -2.48 1.14 -1.93
N ALA A 202 -2.26 -0.20 -1.94
CA ALA A 202 -1.15 -0.82 -1.21
C ALA A 202 0.25 -0.38 -1.64
N GLN A 203 0.43 0.00 -2.90
CA GLN A 203 1.69 0.53 -3.43
C GLN A 203 1.55 2.00 -3.87
N GLY A 204 0.41 2.63 -3.58
CA GLY A 204 0.16 4.03 -3.91
C GLY A 204 0.22 4.94 -2.68
N ALA A 205 -0.48 4.57 -1.60
CA ALA A 205 -0.56 5.39 -0.39
C ALA A 205 0.83 5.58 0.26
N GLY A 206 1.28 6.81 0.35
CA GLY A 206 2.61 7.19 0.84
C GLY A 206 3.74 7.15 -0.20
N HIS A 207 3.49 6.63 -1.41
CA HIS A 207 4.47 6.48 -2.49
C HIS A 207 4.14 7.32 -3.74
N MET A 208 2.94 7.88 -3.81
CA MET A 208 2.48 8.78 -4.88
C MET A 208 1.44 9.75 -4.35
N LEU A 209 1.15 10.78 -5.14
CA LEU A 209 0.03 11.68 -4.85
C LEU A 209 -1.29 10.94 -5.09
N LEU A 210 -1.93 10.53 -4.02
CA LEU A 210 -3.21 9.83 -4.03
C LEU A 210 -4.26 10.73 -3.38
N ASP A 211 -5.25 11.16 -4.17
CA ASP A 211 -6.35 12.03 -3.77
C ASP A 211 -7.66 11.38 -4.22
N ALA A 212 -8.39 10.79 -3.29
CA ALA A 212 -9.58 10.03 -3.60
C ALA A 212 -10.68 10.87 -4.24
N LYS A 213 -10.81 12.13 -3.84
CA LYS A 213 -11.81 13.06 -4.40
C LYS A 213 -11.50 13.43 -5.85
N ARG A 214 -10.26 13.87 -6.10
CA ARG A 214 -9.80 14.25 -7.43
C ARG A 214 -9.85 13.07 -8.42
N GLN A 215 -9.51 11.88 -7.94
CA GLN A 215 -9.45 10.66 -8.72
C GLN A 215 -10.78 9.89 -8.78
N HIS A 216 -11.86 10.46 -8.20
CA HIS A 216 -13.21 9.87 -8.16
C HIS A 216 -13.25 8.45 -7.57
N ILE A 217 -12.46 8.19 -6.54
CA ILE A 217 -12.39 6.89 -5.88
C ILE A 217 -13.56 6.73 -4.91
N ASP A 218 -14.35 5.68 -5.07
CA ASP A 218 -15.47 5.33 -4.19
C ASP A 218 -15.02 4.49 -3.01
N LEU A 219 -14.04 3.59 -3.24
CA LEU A 219 -13.46 2.72 -2.21
C LEU A 219 -11.94 2.72 -2.35
N LEU A 220 -11.24 2.94 -1.23
CA LEU A 220 -9.78 2.93 -1.20
C LEU A 220 -9.29 2.00 -0.08
N ALA A 221 -8.68 0.88 -0.46
CA ALA A 221 -8.10 -0.08 0.48
C ALA A 221 -6.60 0.20 0.67
N VAL A 222 -6.15 0.35 1.92
CA VAL A 222 -4.77 0.76 2.22
C VAL A 222 -4.19 -0.05 3.38
N PRO A 223 -2.95 -0.55 3.28
CA PRO A 223 -2.21 -1.09 4.42
C PRO A 223 -1.50 0.03 5.17
N GLY A 224 -1.49 -0.03 6.49
CA GLY A 224 -0.79 0.98 7.29
C GLY A 224 0.73 0.84 7.29
N HIS A 225 1.26 -0.35 7.00
CA HIS A 225 2.66 -0.72 7.27
C HIS A 225 3.64 -0.55 6.10
N LYS A 226 3.17 -0.08 4.92
CA LYS A 226 4.02 0.20 3.75
C LYS A 226 4.35 1.69 3.67
N GLY A 227 4.04 2.37 2.58
CA GLY A 227 4.34 3.78 2.38
C GLY A 227 3.76 4.73 3.44
N LEU A 228 2.72 4.32 4.16
CA LEU A 228 2.22 5.08 5.31
C LEU A 228 3.08 4.95 6.58
N LEU A 229 4.15 4.15 6.58
CA LEU A 229 5.14 4.01 7.67
C LEU A 229 4.58 3.53 9.01
N GLY A 230 3.32 3.13 9.08
CA GLY A 230 2.65 2.66 10.29
C GLY A 230 3.02 1.22 10.69
N PRO A 231 2.50 0.73 11.83
CA PRO A 231 2.74 -0.62 12.29
C PRO A 231 2.09 -1.69 11.38
N GLN A 232 2.67 -2.88 11.35
CA GLN A 232 2.01 -4.08 10.83
C GLN A 232 0.73 -4.38 11.64
N GLY A 233 -0.22 -5.12 11.04
CA GLY A 233 -1.51 -5.40 11.69
C GLY A 233 -2.45 -4.19 11.66
N THR A 234 -2.20 -3.21 10.78
CA THR A 234 -3.04 -2.05 10.51
C THR A 234 -3.31 -1.88 9.02
N GLY A 235 -4.51 -1.47 8.72
CA GLY A 235 -4.99 -1.09 7.39
C GLY A 235 -6.35 -0.45 7.52
N PHE A 236 -6.91 -0.02 6.41
CA PHE A 236 -8.26 0.55 6.39
C PHE A 236 -8.89 0.47 5.00
N LEU A 237 -10.21 0.56 4.99
CA LEU A 237 -11.02 0.83 3.82
C LEU A 237 -11.68 2.20 3.98
N TYR A 238 -11.46 3.10 3.04
CA TYR A 238 -12.32 4.28 2.88
C TYR A 238 -13.50 3.93 1.98
N VAL A 239 -14.69 4.41 2.35
CA VAL A 239 -15.93 4.20 1.60
C VAL A 239 -16.62 5.54 1.41
N ARG A 240 -16.70 6.04 0.18
CA ARG A 240 -17.34 7.33 -0.13
C ARG A 240 -18.77 7.38 0.40
N GLN A 241 -19.21 8.54 0.85
CA GLN A 241 -20.59 8.77 1.29
C GLN A 241 -21.58 8.41 0.18
N GLY A 242 -22.69 7.76 0.55
CA GLY A 242 -23.70 7.25 -0.37
C GLY A 242 -23.41 5.85 -0.94
N VAL A 243 -22.22 5.28 -0.72
CA VAL A 243 -21.94 3.88 -1.05
C VAL A 243 -22.47 2.99 0.08
N SER A 244 -23.36 2.04 -0.28
CA SER A 244 -23.85 1.00 0.64
C SER A 244 -22.85 -0.14 0.69
N LEU A 245 -22.55 -0.62 1.90
CA LEU A 245 -21.62 -1.69 2.17
C LEU A 245 -22.22 -2.63 3.22
N MET A 246 -22.01 -3.93 3.07
CA MET A 246 -22.35 -4.92 4.10
C MET A 246 -21.12 -5.29 4.91
N PRO A 247 -21.23 -5.47 6.23
CA PRO A 247 -20.12 -5.92 7.05
C PRO A 247 -19.56 -7.27 6.60
N LEU A 248 -18.23 -7.43 6.71
CA LEU A 248 -17.57 -8.72 6.47
C LEU A 248 -17.64 -9.63 7.71
N LEU A 249 -17.58 -9.02 8.88
CA LEU A 249 -17.61 -9.68 10.18
C LEU A 249 -18.78 -9.14 11.01
N TYR A 250 -19.48 -10.03 11.69
CA TYR A 250 -20.56 -9.68 12.61
C TYR A 250 -20.10 -9.95 14.04
N GLY A 251 -20.40 -9.03 14.97
CA GLY A 251 -20.00 -9.17 16.37
C GLY A 251 -20.34 -7.93 17.19
N GLY A 252 -19.80 -7.86 18.39
CA GLY A 252 -20.07 -6.71 19.27
C GLY A 252 -19.39 -5.45 18.77
N THR A 253 -20.18 -4.40 18.57
CA THR A 253 -19.74 -3.07 18.10
C THR A 253 -19.62 -2.06 19.25
N GLY A 254 -20.19 -2.38 20.42
CA GLY A 254 -20.27 -1.48 21.59
C GLY A 254 -21.55 -0.65 21.62
N THR A 255 -22.33 -0.64 20.55
CA THR A 255 -23.65 0.00 20.41
C THR A 255 -24.74 -1.02 20.22
N HIS A 256 -26.01 -0.64 20.39
CA HIS A 256 -27.19 -1.47 20.09
C HIS A 256 -27.18 -2.88 20.68
N SER A 257 -26.63 -3.07 21.90
CA SER A 257 -26.38 -4.40 22.49
C SER A 257 -27.64 -5.27 22.71
N LYS A 258 -28.84 -4.70 22.61
CA LYS A 258 -30.11 -5.42 22.72
C LYS A 258 -30.64 -5.92 21.38
N GLU A 259 -30.12 -5.44 20.28
CA GLU A 259 -30.57 -5.76 18.93
C GLU A 259 -29.66 -6.84 18.33
N LEU A 260 -30.23 -7.90 17.78
CA LEU A 260 -29.48 -8.96 17.09
C LEU A 260 -29.19 -8.61 15.61
N ASP A 261 -29.99 -7.71 15.04
CA ASP A 261 -29.86 -7.21 13.65
C ASP A 261 -30.01 -5.69 13.64
N PRO A 262 -29.00 -4.95 14.20
CA PRO A 262 -29.05 -3.50 14.23
C PRO A 262 -28.83 -2.91 12.83
N ALA A 263 -29.32 -1.67 12.63
CA ALA A 263 -29.03 -0.92 11.42
C ALA A 263 -27.51 -0.76 11.20
N VAL A 264 -27.09 -0.76 9.93
CA VAL A 264 -25.67 -0.58 9.58
C VAL A 264 -25.25 0.88 9.80
N GLU A 265 -24.30 1.08 10.70
CA GLU A 265 -23.73 2.38 11.04
C GLU A 265 -22.23 2.43 10.74
N PHE A 266 -21.75 3.59 10.26
CA PHE A 266 -20.34 3.85 10.01
C PHE A 266 -19.71 4.62 11.16
N PRO A 267 -18.52 4.22 11.61
CA PRO A 267 -17.73 3.04 11.22
C PRO A 267 -18.08 1.77 12.03
N GLU A 268 -18.95 1.85 13.04
CA GLU A 268 -19.12 0.89 14.13
C GLU A 268 -19.45 -0.52 13.63
N SER A 269 -20.38 -0.65 12.69
CA SER A 269 -20.82 -1.97 12.16
C SER A 269 -19.70 -2.73 11.43
N PHE A 270 -18.65 -2.05 11.01
CA PHE A 270 -17.55 -2.61 10.22
C PHE A 270 -16.31 -2.93 11.06
N GLU A 271 -16.27 -2.46 12.31
CA GLU A 271 -15.16 -2.64 13.25
C GLU A 271 -15.57 -3.54 14.44
N ALA A 272 -16.26 -4.64 14.12
CA ALA A 272 -16.70 -5.58 15.14
C ALA A 272 -15.53 -6.17 15.94
N GLY A 273 -15.68 -6.22 17.26
CA GLY A 273 -14.64 -6.67 18.18
C GLY A 273 -13.78 -5.54 18.73
N THR A 274 -12.72 -5.86 19.48
CA THR A 274 -11.76 -4.88 19.99
C THR A 274 -10.74 -4.56 18.90
N VAL A 275 -10.70 -3.30 18.47
CA VAL A 275 -9.77 -2.83 17.43
C VAL A 275 -8.32 -2.81 17.95
N ASN A 276 -7.35 -2.87 17.05
CA ASN A 276 -5.93 -2.70 17.35
C ASN A 276 -5.60 -1.21 17.64
N ALA A 277 -6.11 -0.71 18.78
CA ALA A 277 -5.96 0.71 19.13
C ALA A 277 -4.50 1.19 19.17
N PRO A 278 -3.53 0.48 19.79
CA PRO A 278 -2.12 0.91 19.75
C PRO A 278 -1.56 1.02 18.33
N GLY A 279 -1.85 0.02 17.48
CA GLY A 279 -1.42 0.05 16.08
C GLY A 279 -2.04 1.19 15.28
N ILE A 280 -3.34 1.45 15.48
CA ILE A 280 -4.06 2.56 14.84
C ILE A 280 -3.48 3.92 15.27
N ILE A 281 -3.15 4.08 16.55
CA ILE A 281 -2.53 5.30 17.11
C ILE A 281 -1.14 5.51 16.49
N GLY A 282 -0.34 4.43 16.39
CA GLY A 282 0.95 4.46 15.69
C GLY A 282 0.81 4.84 14.20
N LEU A 283 -0.19 4.32 13.50
CA LEU A 283 -0.51 4.72 12.12
C LEU A 283 -0.88 6.22 12.05
N GLY A 284 -1.62 6.72 13.04
CA GLY A 284 -1.93 8.13 13.16
C GLY A 284 -0.70 9.01 13.34
N ALA A 285 0.28 8.56 14.14
CA ALA A 285 1.56 9.26 14.27
C ALA A 285 2.33 9.31 12.95
N ALA A 286 2.34 8.21 12.20
CA ALA A 286 2.94 8.13 10.88
C ALA A 286 2.26 9.07 9.87
N ALA A 287 0.93 9.07 9.80
CA ALA A 287 0.17 9.95 8.92
C ALA A 287 0.41 11.44 9.24
N ARG A 288 0.47 11.81 10.51
CA ARG A 288 0.81 13.19 10.93
C ARG A 288 2.24 13.57 10.56
N LEU A 289 3.18 12.63 10.65
CA LEU A 289 4.57 12.87 10.21
C LEU A 289 4.61 13.15 8.70
N ILE A 290 3.97 12.31 7.87
CA ILE A 290 3.92 12.50 6.41
C ILE A 290 3.22 13.83 6.07
N ASN A 291 2.09 14.15 6.69
CA ASN A 291 1.38 15.43 6.50
C ASN A 291 2.25 16.64 6.82
N LYS A 292 3.13 16.54 7.83
CA LYS A 292 4.01 17.63 8.22
C LYS A 292 5.22 17.79 7.28
N ILE A 293 5.79 16.69 6.80
CA ILE A 293 6.89 16.70 5.82
C ILE A 293 6.38 17.16 4.45
N GLY A 294 5.16 16.79 4.10
CA GLY A 294 4.57 16.92 2.78
C GLY A 294 4.80 15.65 1.96
N ILE A 295 3.72 15.08 1.43
CA ILE A 295 3.78 13.86 0.61
C ILE A 295 4.64 14.06 -0.65
N GLU A 296 4.65 15.25 -1.22
CA GLU A 296 5.46 15.61 -2.38
C GLU A 296 6.96 15.42 -2.12
N ALA A 297 7.43 15.81 -0.93
CA ALA A 297 8.84 15.66 -0.55
C ALA A 297 9.22 14.18 -0.38
N VAL A 298 8.34 13.36 0.20
CA VAL A 298 8.54 11.90 0.32
C VAL A 298 8.61 11.26 -1.07
N VAL A 299 7.65 11.58 -1.93
CA VAL A 299 7.57 11.05 -3.31
C VAL A 299 8.80 11.48 -4.13
N GLN A 300 9.25 12.73 -3.99
CA GLN A 300 10.42 13.22 -4.69
C GLN A 300 11.69 12.49 -4.27
N HIS A 301 11.91 12.31 -2.96
CA HIS A 301 13.04 11.55 -2.42
C HIS A 301 13.07 10.11 -2.96
N GLU A 302 11.96 9.40 -2.86
CA GLU A 302 11.87 8.02 -3.35
C GLU A 302 12.07 7.92 -4.87
N ARG A 303 11.58 8.90 -5.63
CA ARG A 303 11.76 9.00 -7.09
C ARG A 303 13.22 9.15 -7.47
N GLU A 304 13.95 10.04 -6.82
CA GLU A 304 15.39 10.26 -7.08
C GLU A 304 16.20 8.99 -6.82
N LEU A 305 15.94 8.30 -5.73
CA LEU A 305 16.57 7.02 -5.41
C LEU A 305 16.22 5.93 -6.44
N THR A 306 14.95 5.88 -6.84
CA THR A 306 14.45 4.92 -7.83
C THR A 306 15.10 5.15 -9.20
N GLU A 307 15.24 6.41 -9.61
CA GLU A 307 15.88 6.78 -10.87
C GLU A 307 17.35 6.38 -10.89
N ARG A 308 18.09 6.67 -9.81
CA ARG A 308 19.50 6.24 -9.67
C ARG A 308 19.63 4.72 -9.72
N LEU A 309 18.80 4.01 -8.97
CA LEU A 309 18.82 2.55 -8.94
C LEU A 309 18.48 1.96 -10.31
N GLN A 310 17.38 2.40 -10.94
CA GLN A 310 16.93 1.92 -12.24
C GLN A 310 17.96 2.17 -13.35
N ASN A 311 18.50 3.38 -13.42
CA ASN A 311 19.49 3.74 -14.44
C ASN A 311 20.81 3.01 -14.21
N GLY A 312 21.25 2.88 -12.94
CA GLY A 312 22.43 2.13 -12.59
C GLY A 312 22.32 0.65 -12.95
N LEU A 313 21.19 -0.01 -12.67
CA LEU A 313 20.94 -1.40 -13.04
C LEU A 313 20.92 -1.60 -14.57
N ARG A 314 20.31 -0.67 -15.32
CA ARG A 314 20.28 -0.72 -16.81
C ARG A 314 21.65 -0.57 -17.45
N ALA A 315 22.58 0.11 -16.78
CA ALA A 315 23.96 0.30 -17.27
C ALA A 315 24.86 -0.94 -17.03
N ILE A 316 24.39 -1.95 -16.28
CA ILE A 316 25.14 -3.19 -16.04
C ILE A 316 24.75 -4.19 -17.14
N GLU A 317 25.73 -4.61 -17.94
CA GLU A 317 25.54 -5.65 -18.97
C GLU A 317 25.08 -6.96 -18.33
N GLY A 318 24.10 -7.64 -18.96
CA GLY A 318 23.49 -8.85 -18.41
C GLY A 318 22.37 -8.60 -17.39
N VAL A 319 21.98 -7.34 -17.13
CA VAL A 319 20.84 -7.01 -16.25
C VAL A 319 19.66 -6.53 -17.08
N THR A 320 18.53 -7.22 -16.93
CA THR A 320 17.24 -6.82 -17.51
C THR A 320 16.38 -6.13 -16.44
N VAL A 321 15.93 -4.89 -16.66
CA VAL A 321 15.08 -4.13 -15.75
C VAL A 321 13.67 -4.00 -16.32
N TYR A 322 12.66 -4.34 -15.52
CA TYR A 322 11.26 -4.39 -15.90
C TYR A 322 10.48 -3.12 -15.56
N GLY A 323 9.34 -2.92 -16.23
CA GLY A 323 8.42 -1.81 -16.00
C GLY A 323 8.74 -0.56 -16.83
N SER A 324 8.05 0.56 -16.52
CA SER A 324 8.26 1.82 -17.26
C SER A 324 9.71 2.31 -17.16
N PRO A 325 10.28 2.79 -18.26
CA PRO A 325 11.58 3.47 -18.25
C PRO A 325 11.52 4.81 -17.51
N SER A 326 10.37 5.46 -17.45
CA SER A 326 10.18 6.75 -16.79
C SER A 326 9.87 6.58 -15.31
N CYS A 327 10.68 7.17 -14.44
CA CYS A 327 10.40 7.21 -12.99
C CYS A 327 9.28 8.17 -12.60
N LEU A 328 8.76 8.97 -13.54
CA LEU A 328 7.53 9.77 -13.36
C LEU A 328 6.27 8.90 -13.40
N GLU A 329 6.35 7.72 -14.02
CA GLU A 329 5.25 6.80 -14.22
C GLU A 329 5.28 5.62 -13.23
N LYS A 330 6.10 5.69 -12.16
CA LYS A 330 6.25 4.59 -11.22
C LYS A 330 6.50 5.03 -9.78
N THR A 331 6.16 4.17 -8.86
CA THR A 331 6.53 4.27 -7.45
C THR A 331 7.92 3.67 -7.21
N ALA A 332 8.40 3.70 -5.97
CA ALA A 332 9.74 3.22 -5.57
C ALA A 332 9.88 1.69 -5.64
N VAL A 333 9.58 1.09 -6.80
CA VAL A 333 9.70 -0.34 -7.05
C VAL A 333 10.53 -0.56 -8.31
N VAL A 334 11.64 -1.27 -8.21
CA VAL A 334 12.50 -1.66 -9.33
C VAL A 334 12.66 -3.17 -9.32
N SER A 335 12.24 -3.83 -10.41
CA SER A 335 12.41 -5.26 -10.60
C SER A 335 13.39 -5.54 -11.73
N CYS A 336 14.27 -6.52 -11.51
CA CYS A 336 15.26 -6.92 -12.49
C CYS A 336 15.58 -8.42 -12.43
N ASN A 337 16.21 -8.93 -13.49
CA ASN A 337 16.85 -10.24 -13.52
C ASN A 337 18.29 -10.12 -14.06
N LEU A 338 19.15 -11.01 -13.62
CA LEU A 338 20.53 -11.14 -14.05
C LEU A 338 20.65 -12.38 -14.96
N GLU A 339 21.29 -12.22 -16.10
CA GLU A 339 21.48 -13.31 -17.06
C GLU A 339 22.26 -14.47 -16.45
N GLY A 340 21.75 -15.68 -16.65
CA GLY A 340 22.36 -16.93 -16.17
C GLY A 340 22.20 -17.21 -14.69
N ARG A 341 21.38 -16.43 -13.95
CA ARG A 341 21.13 -16.64 -12.51
C ARG A 341 19.63 -16.58 -12.20
N SER A 342 19.17 -17.40 -11.26
CA SER A 342 17.81 -17.30 -10.73
C SER A 342 17.67 -16.06 -9.83
N CYS A 343 16.45 -15.56 -9.72
CA CYS A 343 16.20 -14.40 -8.83
C CYS A 343 16.46 -14.73 -7.35
N GLU A 344 16.27 -15.98 -6.95
CA GLU A 344 16.53 -16.47 -5.60
C GLU A 344 18.04 -16.50 -5.29
N GLU A 345 18.87 -16.98 -6.23
CA GLU A 345 20.34 -16.97 -6.08
C GLU A 345 20.89 -15.55 -5.94
N VAL A 346 20.36 -14.62 -6.74
CA VAL A 346 20.74 -13.20 -6.67
C VAL A 346 20.34 -12.59 -5.32
N ALA A 347 19.10 -12.81 -4.87
CA ALA A 347 18.64 -12.30 -3.59
C ALA A 347 19.44 -12.87 -2.40
N LEU A 348 19.75 -14.16 -2.45
CA LEU A 348 20.59 -14.81 -1.43
C LEU A 348 22.01 -14.23 -1.43
N ALA A 349 22.63 -14.05 -2.61
CA ALA A 349 23.96 -13.45 -2.71
C ALA A 349 24.00 -12.01 -2.19
N LEU A 350 22.97 -11.19 -2.50
CA LEU A 350 22.84 -9.83 -1.97
C LEU A 350 22.74 -9.82 -0.45
N ASN A 351 21.94 -10.72 0.12
CA ASN A 351 21.79 -10.83 1.58
C ASN A 351 23.10 -11.29 2.25
N ASP A 352 23.66 -12.43 1.81
CA ASP A 352 24.70 -13.13 2.54
C ASP A 352 26.10 -12.49 2.39
N ARG A 353 26.38 -11.92 1.20
CA ARG A 353 27.70 -11.34 0.93
C ARG A 353 27.75 -9.83 1.18
N TYR A 354 26.62 -9.14 1.01
CA TYR A 354 26.59 -7.66 1.00
C TYR A 354 25.66 -7.06 2.06
N GLY A 355 24.90 -7.89 2.81
CA GLY A 355 23.94 -7.41 3.80
C GLY A 355 22.79 -6.59 3.20
N ILE A 356 22.38 -6.89 1.95
CA ILE A 356 21.34 -6.17 1.23
C ILE A 356 20.06 -7.00 1.18
N ALA A 357 19.03 -6.54 1.91
CA ALA A 357 17.72 -7.19 1.95
C ALA A 357 16.87 -6.79 0.76
N VAL A 358 16.53 -7.74 -0.09
CA VAL A 358 15.65 -7.62 -1.26
C VAL A 358 14.62 -8.74 -1.27
N ARG A 359 13.68 -8.73 -2.21
CA ARG A 359 12.74 -9.83 -2.38
C ARG A 359 12.86 -10.47 -3.76
N ALA A 360 12.78 -11.81 -3.84
CA ALA A 360 12.76 -12.57 -5.08
C ALA A 360 11.42 -13.30 -5.29
N GLY A 361 11.14 -13.72 -6.53
CA GLY A 361 10.02 -14.54 -6.94
C GLY A 361 8.86 -13.79 -7.59
N LEU A 362 7.62 -14.28 -7.39
CA LEU A 362 6.41 -13.76 -8.07
C LEU A 362 5.67 -12.66 -7.30
N HIS A 363 6.14 -12.25 -6.14
CA HIS A 363 5.61 -11.11 -5.34
C HIS A 363 4.10 -11.13 -5.10
N CYS A 364 3.46 -12.32 -5.07
CA CYS A 364 2.01 -12.50 -4.96
C CYS A 364 1.20 -11.87 -6.10
N SER A 365 1.77 -11.75 -7.30
CA SER A 365 1.15 -11.14 -8.48
C SER A 365 1.47 -11.95 -9.75
N GLY A 366 1.07 -13.23 -9.74
CA GLY A 366 1.37 -14.16 -10.84
C GLY A 366 0.91 -13.65 -12.21
N MET A 367 -0.26 -13.02 -12.30
CA MET A 367 -0.79 -12.45 -13.54
C MET A 367 0.02 -11.24 -14.05
N ALA A 368 0.60 -10.46 -13.15
CA ALA A 368 1.54 -9.40 -13.54
C ALA A 368 2.80 -10.00 -14.18
N HIS A 369 3.31 -11.10 -13.63
CA HIS A 369 4.43 -11.83 -14.22
C HIS A 369 4.08 -12.47 -15.58
N GLU A 370 2.85 -13.00 -15.77
CA GLU A 370 2.37 -13.43 -17.11
C GLU A 370 2.35 -12.24 -18.09
N THR A 371 1.92 -11.07 -17.64
CA THR A 371 1.88 -9.84 -18.47
C THR A 371 3.26 -9.38 -18.88
N MET A 372 4.25 -9.56 -18.01
CA MET A 372 5.66 -9.19 -18.22
C MET A 372 6.48 -10.28 -18.94
N GLY A 373 5.97 -11.52 -19.04
CA GLY A 373 6.71 -12.67 -19.58
C GLY A 373 7.74 -13.25 -18.60
N THR A 374 7.54 -13.11 -17.30
CA THR A 374 8.44 -13.58 -16.24
C THR A 374 7.81 -14.59 -15.28
N GLN A 375 6.68 -15.21 -15.67
CA GLN A 375 5.90 -16.13 -14.84
C GLN A 375 6.69 -17.38 -14.39
N ASP A 376 7.67 -17.82 -15.19
CA ASP A 376 8.46 -19.03 -14.93
C ASP A 376 9.75 -18.76 -14.15
N VAL A 377 10.20 -17.49 -14.13
CA VAL A 377 11.50 -17.11 -13.56
C VAL A 377 11.40 -16.12 -12.41
N GLY A 378 10.26 -15.48 -12.21
CA GLY A 378 10.12 -14.43 -11.23
C GLY A 378 11.03 -13.22 -11.50
N CYS A 379 11.29 -12.42 -10.48
CA CYS A 379 12.30 -11.36 -10.53
C CYS A 379 12.82 -10.99 -9.14
N VAL A 380 14.00 -10.37 -9.09
CA VAL A 380 14.48 -9.63 -7.91
C VAL A 380 13.80 -8.27 -7.89
N ARG A 381 13.22 -7.92 -6.75
CA ARG A 381 12.58 -6.63 -6.52
C ARG A 381 13.34 -5.84 -5.46
N MET A 382 13.73 -4.63 -5.81
CA MET A 382 14.38 -3.65 -4.93
C MET A 382 13.45 -2.46 -4.74
N CYS A 383 13.12 -2.14 -3.50
CA CYS A 383 12.22 -1.03 -3.17
C CYS A 383 12.93 -0.09 -2.19
N PRO A 384 13.53 1.00 -2.68
CA PRO A 384 13.94 2.11 -1.81
C PRO A 384 12.75 2.62 -1.01
N GLY A 385 12.99 3.25 0.13
CA GLY A 385 11.93 3.81 0.95
C GLY A 385 12.40 5.07 1.67
N PHE A 386 11.54 5.57 2.55
CA PHE A 386 11.71 6.82 3.29
C PHE A 386 13.11 7.01 3.90
N TYR A 387 13.73 5.96 4.45
CA TYR A 387 15.03 6.03 5.09
C TYR A 387 16.21 5.56 4.20
N THR A 388 15.97 5.19 2.97
CA THR A 388 17.04 4.78 2.06
C THR A 388 17.89 5.97 1.65
N SER A 389 19.21 5.81 1.66
CA SER A 389 20.18 6.83 1.25
C SER A 389 20.75 6.58 -0.14
N GLU A 390 21.27 7.62 -0.79
CA GLU A 390 22.01 7.47 -2.05
C GLU A 390 23.24 6.56 -1.92
N ALA A 391 23.89 6.57 -0.75
CA ALA A 391 25.05 5.72 -0.48
C ALA A 391 24.66 4.24 -0.53
N GLU A 392 23.52 3.88 0.02
CA GLU A 392 22.98 2.52 -0.02
C GLU A 392 22.62 2.09 -1.44
N ILE A 393 22.05 2.99 -2.25
CA ILE A 393 21.80 2.71 -3.67
C ILE A 393 23.11 2.45 -4.41
N ARG A 394 24.17 3.25 -4.18
CA ARG A 394 25.48 3.01 -4.79
C ARG A 394 26.06 1.65 -4.39
N GLN A 395 26.00 1.30 -3.11
CA GLN A 395 26.48 -0.01 -2.61
C GLN A 395 25.68 -1.17 -3.23
N ALA A 396 24.36 -1.03 -3.38
CA ALA A 396 23.54 -2.03 -4.03
C ALA A 396 23.91 -2.23 -5.50
N LEU A 397 24.18 -1.16 -6.23
CA LEU A 397 24.64 -1.23 -7.63
C LEU A 397 26.01 -1.90 -7.76
N GLU A 398 26.97 -1.57 -6.90
CA GLU A 398 28.27 -2.25 -6.90
C GLU A 398 28.14 -3.74 -6.58
N ALA A 399 27.32 -4.12 -5.58
CA ALA A 399 27.06 -5.51 -5.27
C ALA A 399 26.48 -6.28 -6.48
N VAL A 400 25.51 -5.69 -7.21
CA VAL A 400 24.97 -6.30 -8.43
C VAL A 400 26.03 -6.47 -9.52
N LYS A 401 26.92 -5.48 -9.74
CA LYS A 401 28.03 -5.60 -10.69
C LYS A 401 28.96 -6.76 -10.33
N GLU A 402 29.33 -6.89 -9.06
CA GLU A 402 30.19 -7.96 -8.59
C GLU A 402 29.52 -9.34 -8.75
N ILE A 403 28.21 -9.44 -8.48
CA ILE A 403 27.45 -10.69 -8.69
C ILE A 403 27.44 -11.07 -10.18
N VAL A 404 27.23 -10.11 -11.09
CA VAL A 404 27.27 -10.34 -12.55
C VAL A 404 28.66 -10.79 -12.99
N ALA A 405 29.72 -10.17 -12.48
CA ALA A 405 31.12 -10.49 -12.82
C ALA A 405 31.59 -11.84 -12.25
N SER A 406 30.99 -12.32 -11.17
CA SER A 406 31.32 -13.60 -10.54
C SER A 406 30.63 -14.77 -11.25
N LYS A 407 31.12 -15.14 -12.47
CA LYS A 407 30.62 -16.29 -13.24
C LYS A 407 31.07 -17.62 -12.61
#